data_3cc498fddbf9a69276e434746c80ad26
#
_entry.id   3cc498fddbf9a69276e434746c80ad26
#
_cell.length_a   1.000
_cell.length_b   1.000
_cell.length_c   1.000
_cell.angle_alpha   90.00
_cell.angle_beta   90.00
_cell.angle_gamma   90.00
#
_symmetry.space_group_name_H-M   'P 1'
#
loop_
_entity.id
_entity.type
_entity.pdbx_description
1 polymer ?
#
loop_
_entity_poly.entity_id
_entity_poly.type
_entity_poly.pdbx_seq_one_letter_code
_entity_poly.pdbx_strand_id
1 'polypeptide(L)'
;TIANNADNRVITGGSGVNLNGESTLTYDGTNLDLGDNKYVRLGASNDFQMWHNGGTGNTNIKQVAGHMYFYTGSDLNMLLQDGTSVDLYYANNKKFETTSTGATVTGTLTATSFSGSGANLTNLPGSTPPNNFLINGAMQVNVRGTNHQTLGSFNPVTSSIYTLDRWKVLNTGTFDTDSAKVVQDNTAPTSEGFSKSIMMNIGNTETPSSTQVCGLQQLIEAQNLQSLAYGTSSAKTMTLTFWVYSNKTGTYCVQIMQDDVNKYVLYEYTISSSNTWEKKTITVAGNTSDAINNDTGIGLEVNWILCVGSGRQASATSSWTSGGYYVATSNQVNLWDHADNYFKMTGCQLQTGSTATDFVHEDIGTTLRKCQRYFYMAC
;
A
#
# COMPACT_ATOMS: atom_id res chain seq x y z
N THR A 1 -67.88 -40.71 22.93
CA THR A 1 -68.00 -39.48 22.15
C THR A 1 -66.62 -38.83 22.04
N ILE A 2 -66.19 -38.40 20.83
CA ILE A 2 -64.98 -37.64 20.65
C ILE A 2 -65.37 -36.18 20.88
N ALA A 3 -64.75 -35.56 21.88
CA ALA A 3 -64.96 -34.13 22.16
C ALA A 3 -64.30 -33.27 21.06
N ASN A 4 -64.92 -32.13 20.73
CA ASN A 4 -64.37 -31.14 19.73
C ASN A 4 -64.15 -31.77 18.33
N ASN A 5 -64.84 -32.83 17.97
CA ASN A 5 -64.69 -33.49 16.68
C ASN A 5 -65.36 -32.68 15.58
N ALA A 6 -64.51 -31.95 14.83
CA ALA A 6 -64.87 -31.37 13.56
C ALA A 6 -64.00 -32.03 12.47
N ASP A 7 -64.39 -31.91 11.20
CA ASP A 7 -63.69 -32.53 10.09
C ASP A 7 -62.21 -32.13 10.09
N ASN A 8 -61.35 -33.06 9.69
CA ASN A 8 -59.89 -32.86 9.46
C ASN A 8 -59.10 -32.63 10.76
N ARG A 9 -59.61 -32.79 11.96
CA ARG A 9 -58.86 -32.66 13.22
C ARG A 9 -58.09 -33.93 13.55
N VAL A 10 -56.81 -33.71 14.00
CA VAL A 10 -56.06 -34.80 14.63
C VAL A 10 -56.66 -35.11 16.00
N ILE A 11 -56.89 -36.37 16.28
CA ILE A 11 -57.45 -36.81 17.55
C ILE A 11 -56.34 -37.17 18.53
N THR A 12 -56.35 -36.55 19.69
CA THR A 12 -55.45 -36.85 20.79
C THR A 12 -56.17 -37.41 22.00
N GLY A 13 -55.41 -37.97 22.94
CA GLY A 13 -56.03 -38.42 24.24
C GLY A 13 -56.40 -37.20 25.07
N GLY A 14 -57.65 -37.13 25.49
CA GLY A 14 -58.12 -36.19 26.50
C GLY A 14 -57.89 -36.73 27.91
N SER A 15 -58.41 -36.06 28.94
CA SER A 15 -58.31 -36.53 30.30
C SER A 15 -59.20 -37.72 30.50
N GLY A 16 -58.71 -38.81 31.08
CA GLY A 16 -59.40 -40.06 31.29
C GLY A 16 -59.63 -40.88 30.01
N VAL A 17 -60.82 -41.31 29.71
CA VAL A 17 -61.16 -42.13 28.54
C VAL A 17 -61.62 -41.32 27.30
N ASN A 18 -61.54 -40.01 27.36
CA ASN A 18 -62.06 -39.15 26.31
C ASN A 18 -60.97 -38.90 25.22
N LEU A 19 -61.43 -38.77 23.96
CA LEU A 19 -60.63 -38.31 22.82
C LEU A 19 -61.02 -36.88 22.54
N ASN A 20 -59.97 -36.08 22.11
CA ASN A 20 -60.13 -34.67 21.80
C ASN A 20 -59.64 -34.37 20.35
N GLY A 21 -60.44 -33.63 19.60
CA GLY A 21 -60.07 -33.16 18.29
C GLY A 21 -59.32 -31.82 18.39
N GLU A 22 -58.05 -31.77 17.96
CA GLU A 22 -57.20 -30.61 18.08
C GLU A 22 -57.61 -29.54 17.05
N SER A 23 -57.93 -28.34 17.53
CA SER A 23 -58.38 -27.24 16.64
C SER A 23 -57.30 -26.59 15.84
N THR A 24 -56.02 -26.78 16.21
CA THR A 24 -54.88 -26.14 15.63
C THR A 24 -53.91 -27.10 14.96
N LEU A 25 -54.24 -28.41 14.94
CA LEU A 25 -53.53 -29.45 14.22
C LEU A 25 -54.58 -30.24 13.43
N THR A 26 -54.57 -30.05 12.11
CA THR A 26 -55.56 -30.63 11.22
C THR A 26 -54.92 -31.43 10.10
N TYR A 27 -55.69 -32.45 9.57
CA TYR A 27 -55.30 -33.22 8.41
C TYR A 27 -56.46 -33.29 7.43
N ASP A 28 -56.26 -32.72 6.23
CA ASP A 28 -57.31 -32.61 5.21
C ASP A 28 -57.32 -33.77 4.22
N GLY A 29 -56.56 -34.82 4.46
CA GLY A 29 -56.39 -35.98 3.57
C GLY A 29 -55.15 -35.87 2.71
N THR A 30 -54.51 -34.67 2.65
CA THR A 30 -53.29 -34.37 1.87
C THR A 30 -52.25 -33.69 2.75
N ASN A 31 -52.64 -32.68 3.50
CA ASN A 31 -51.75 -31.80 4.28
C ASN A 31 -52.01 -31.98 5.79
N LEU A 32 -50.91 -31.92 6.55
CA LEU A 32 -50.96 -31.77 8.00
C LEU A 32 -50.70 -30.30 8.34
N ASP A 33 -51.71 -29.59 8.78
CA ASP A 33 -51.67 -28.14 9.01
C ASP A 33 -51.55 -27.81 10.49
N LEU A 34 -50.60 -26.90 10.78
CA LEU A 34 -50.50 -26.21 12.05
C LEU A 34 -50.77 -24.71 11.82
N GLY A 35 -51.67 -24.15 12.63
CA GLY A 35 -51.95 -22.72 12.57
C GLY A 35 -50.71 -21.86 12.95
N ASP A 36 -50.83 -20.56 12.73
CA ASP A 36 -49.83 -19.57 13.10
C ASP A 36 -49.42 -19.68 14.58
N ASN A 37 -48.13 -19.45 14.83
CA ASN A 37 -47.54 -19.51 16.17
C ASN A 37 -47.63 -20.87 16.85
N LYS A 38 -47.85 -21.93 16.07
CA LYS A 38 -47.76 -23.33 16.52
C LYS A 38 -46.43 -23.93 16.07
N TYR A 39 -45.94 -24.89 16.85
CA TYR A 39 -44.54 -25.38 16.70
C TYR A 39 -44.56 -26.88 16.38
N VAL A 40 -43.73 -27.28 15.43
CA VAL A 40 -43.15 -28.62 15.40
C VAL A 40 -41.89 -28.58 16.28
N ARG A 41 -41.84 -29.43 17.31
CA ARG A 41 -40.73 -29.46 18.27
C ARG A 41 -40.19 -30.88 18.38
N LEU A 42 -38.87 -31.00 18.43
CA LEU A 42 -38.16 -32.25 18.62
C LEU A 42 -37.19 -32.09 19.79
N GLY A 43 -36.90 -33.19 20.48
CA GLY A 43 -36.07 -33.22 21.67
C GLY A 43 -36.84 -32.95 22.98
N ALA A 44 -36.35 -33.50 24.10
CA ALA A 44 -36.98 -33.39 25.40
C ALA A 44 -37.09 -31.96 25.93
N SER A 45 -36.14 -31.10 25.52
CA SER A 45 -36.08 -29.68 25.88
C SER A 45 -36.51 -28.75 24.74
N ASN A 46 -37.25 -29.30 23.74
CA ASN A 46 -37.61 -28.55 22.51
C ASN A 46 -36.39 -28.01 21.76
N ASP A 47 -35.37 -28.83 21.60
CA ASP A 47 -34.06 -28.47 21.08
C ASP A 47 -34.14 -28.02 19.63
N PHE A 48 -35.04 -28.57 18.82
CA PHE A 48 -35.36 -28.15 17.48
C PHE A 48 -36.79 -27.64 17.39
N GLN A 49 -37.01 -26.51 16.73
CA GLN A 49 -38.32 -25.88 16.57
C GLN A 49 -38.54 -25.37 15.14
N MET A 50 -39.74 -25.60 14.59
CA MET A 50 -40.21 -24.99 13.34
C MET A 50 -41.58 -24.35 13.58
N TRP A 51 -41.79 -23.13 13.11
CA TRP A 51 -43.07 -22.43 13.20
C TRP A 51 -43.21 -21.29 12.20
N HIS A 52 -44.46 -20.93 11.88
CA HIS A 52 -44.75 -19.67 11.19
C HIS A 52 -45.21 -18.61 12.21
N ASN A 53 -44.65 -17.41 12.14
CA ASN A 53 -45.03 -16.30 13.00
C ASN A 53 -46.08 -15.43 12.29
N GLY A 54 -47.36 -15.54 12.68
CA GLY A 54 -48.48 -14.82 12.06
C GLY A 54 -48.41 -13.29 12.25
N GLY A 55 -47.67 -12.80 13.26
CA GLY A 55 -47.51 -11.36 13.49
C GLY A 55 -46.48 -10.69 12.57
N THR A 56 -45.43 -11.44 12.20
CA THR A 56 -44.34 -10.93 11.33
C THR A 56 -44.35 -11.53 9.94
N GLY A 57 -45.12 -12.59 9.70
CA GLY A 57 -45.12 -13.33 8.45
C GLY A 57 -43.87 -14.19 8.21
N ASN A 58 -42.99 -14.35 9.19
CA ASN A 58 -41.74 -15.09 9.05
C ASN A 58 -41.91 -16.57 9.38
N THR A 59 -41.32 -17.45 8.57
CA THR A 59 -41.10 -18.86 8.91
C THR A 59 -39.76 -19.01 9.61
N ASN A 60 -39.74 -19.67 10.74
CA ASN A 60 -38.57 -19.82 11.59
C ASN A 60 -38.20 -21.29 11.74
N ILE A 61 -36.90 -21.58 11.64
CA ILE A 61 -36.28 -22.86 12.01
C ILE A 61 -35.24 -22.55 13.05
N LYS A 62 -35.33 -23.15 14.22
CA LYS A 62 -34.42 -22.82 15.34
C LYS A 62 -33.86 -24.09 15.97
N GLN A 63 -32.55 -24.17 16.07
CA GLN A 63 -31.84 -25.05 16.98
C GLN A 63 -31.60 -24.26 18.29
N VAL A 64 -31.97 -24.82 19.42
CA VAL A 64 -31.90 -24.14 20.72
C VAL A 64 -30.48 -24.27 21.31
N ALA A 65 -29.88 -25.45 21.16
CA ALA A 65 -28.53 -25.73 21.64
C ALA A 65 -27.82 -26.69 20.68
N GLY A 66 -26.51 -26.57 20.55
CA GLY A 66 -25.69 -27.37 19.64
C GLY A 66 -25.76 -26.87 18.19
N HIS A 67 -25.28 -27.68 17.27
CA HIS A 67 -25.11 -27.34 15.86
C HIS A 67 -26.27 -27.86 15.01
N MET A 68 -26.56 -27.18 13.90
CA MET A 68 -27.53 -27.66 12.90
C MET A 68 -26.77 -28.14 11.66
N TYR A 69 -26.98 -29.40 11.29
CA TYR A 69 -26.34 -30.07 10.17
C TYR A 69 -27.31 -30.33 9.04
N PHE A 70 -26.90 -30.08 7.81
CA PHE A 70 -27.65 -30.40 6.61
C PHE A 70 -26.89 -31.40 5.77
N TYR A 71 -27.47 -32.58 5.56
CA TYR A 71 -26.86 -33.68 4.82
C TYR A 71 -27.62 -34.02 3.54
N THR A 72 -26.90 -34.52 2.52
CA THR A 72 -27.48 -35.28 1.42
C THR A 72 -26.85 -36.67 1.43
N GLY A 73 -27.63 -37.69 1.73
CA GLY A 73 -27.10 -39.02 2.04
C GLY A 73 -26.18 -38.98 3.27
N SER A 74 -24.93 -39.38 3.10
CA SER A 74 -23.90 -39.31 4.15
C SER A 74 -23.05 -38.03 4.08
N ASP A 75 -23.22 -37.20 3.05
CA ASP A 75 -22.39 -36.04 2.81
C ASP A 75 -22.93 -34.79 3.53
N LEU A 76 -22.09 -34.18 4.34
CA LEU A 76 -22.39 -32.90 4.97
C LEU A 76 -22.27 -31.78 3.91
N ASN A 77 -23.33 -30.98 3.78
CA ASN A 77 -23.37 -29.86 2.84
C ASN A 77 -23.27 -28.50 3.54
N MET A 78 -23.94 -28.34 4.69
CA MET A 78 -23.93 -27.11 5.46
C MET A 78 -23.96 -27.41 6.96
N LEU A 79 -23.22 -26.62 7.71
CA LEU A 79 -23.18 -26.63 9.15
C LEU A 79 -23.42 -25.22 9.68
N LEU A 80 -24.42 -25.05 10.52
CA LEU A 80 -24.61 -23.84 11.33
C LEU A 80 -24.04 -24.14 12.71
N GLN A 81 -22.94 -23.56 13.04
CA GLN A 81 -22.28 -23.74 14.33
C GLN A 81 -22.84 -22.76 15.35
N ASP A 82 -23.20 -23.26 16.51
CA ASP A 82 -23.74 -22.45 17.61
C ASP A 82 -22.75 -21.33 17.98
N GLY A 83 -23.23 -20.08 17.79
CA GLY A 83 -22.51 -18.85 18.17
C GLY A 83 -21.22 -18.55 17.38
N THR A 84 -20.89 -19.28 16.31
CA THR A 84 -19.61 -19.10 15.62
C THR A 84 -19.71 -18.88 14.12
N SER A 85 -19.92 -19.93 13.32
CA SER A 85 -19.81 -19.84 11.86
C SER A 85 -20.95 -20.50 11.11
N VAL A 86 -21.07 -20.13 9.83
CA VAL A 86 -21.79 -20.87 8.79
C VAL A 86 -20.73 -21.47 7.88
N ASP A 87 -20.75 -22.80 7.77
CA ASP A 87 -19.78 -23.55 6.96
C ASP A 87 -20.51 -24.26 5.81
N LEU A 88 -19.93 -24.18 4.62
CA LEU A 88 -20.39 -24.90 3.43
C LEU A 88 -19.36 -25.95 3.02
N TYR A 89 -19.83 -27.13 2.64
CA TYR A 89 -19.00 -28.29 2.34
C TYR A 89 -19.21 -28.80 0.91
N TYR A 90 -18.18 -29.41 0.37
CA TYR A 90 -18.23 -30.22 -0.84
C TYR A 90 -17.51 -31.54 -0.57
N ALA A 91 -18.22 -32.65 -0.73
CA ALA A 91 -17.73 -34.01 -0.42
C ALA A 91 -17.09 -34.07 0.99
N ASN A 92 -17.81 -33.60 2.01
CA ASN A 92 -17.35 -33.50 3.41
C ASN A 92 -16.13 -32.64 3.68
N ASN A 93 -15.64 -31.88 2.69
CA ASN A 93 -14.55 -30.93 2.87
C ASN A 93 -15.09 -29.50 2.94
N LYS A 94 -14.73 -28.76 3.99
CA LYS A 94 -15.12 -27.36 4.14
C LYS A 94 -14.52 -26.48 3.03
N LYS A 95 -15.37 -25.72 2.32
CA LYS A 95 -15.00 -24.85 1.22
C LYS A 95 -15.24 -23.37 1.50
N PHE A 96 -16.20 -23.05 2.35
CA PHE A 96 -16.52 -21.69 2.76
C PHE A 96 -16.82 -21.66 4.25
N GLU A 97 -16.40 -20.61 4.92
CA GLU A 97 -16.64 -20.38 6.35
C GLU A 97 -16.80 -18.88 6.61
N THR A 98 -17.81 -18.49 7.41
CA THR A 98 -17.90 -17.14 7.96
C THR A 98 -17.01 -17.04 9.20
N THR A 99 -16.30 -15.89 9.36
CA THR A 99 -15.44 -15.62 10.51
C THR A 99 -15.81 -14.28 11.14
N SER A 100 -15.24 -13.96 12.31
CA SER A 100 -15.48 -12.67 12.99
C SER A 100 -15.06 -11.45 12.16
N THR A 101 -14.16 -11.62 11.16
CA THR A 101 -13.61 -10.53 10.33
C THR A 101 -14.01 -10.62 8.86
N GLY A 102 -14.79 -11.64 8.48
CA GLY A 102 -15.21 -11.84 7.08
C GLY A 102 -15.54 -13.28 6.73
N ALA A 103 -14.97 -13.81 5.67
CA ALA A 103 -15.15 -15.17 5.23
C ALA A 103 -13.84 -15.78 4.70
N THR A 104 -13.71 -17.10 4.84
CA THR A 104 -12.61 -17.89 4.28
C THR A 104 -13.13 -18.80 3.17
N VAL A 105 -12.45 -18.80 2.02
CA VAL A 105 -12.72 -19.74 0.91
C VAL A 105 -11.51 -20.66 0.75
N THR A 106 -11.71 -21.96 0.86
CA THR A 106 -10.68 -22.97 0.61
C THR A 106 -10.75 -23.43 -0.84
N GLY A 107 -9.87 -22.89 -1.67
CA GLY A 107 -9.81 -23.14 -3.11
C GLY A 107 -9.98 -21.87 -3.93
N THR A 108 -10.53 -21.99 -5.13
CA THR A 108 -10.70 -20.86 -6.06
C THR A 108 -12.09 -20.22 -5.87
N LEU A 109 -12.10 -18.89 -5.73
CA LEU A 109 -13.31 -18.07 -5.81
C LEU A 109 -13.38 -17.46 -7.22
N THR A 110 -14.41 -17.82 -7.99
CA THR A 110 -14.69 -17.22 -9.30
C THR A 110 -15.80 -16.18 -9.16
N ALA A 111 -15.51 -14.95 -9.56
CA ALA A 111 -16.47 -13.86 -9.60
C ALA A 111 -16.31 -13.05 -10.89
N THR A 112 -17.39 -12.44 -11.37
CA THR A 112 -17.33 -11.54 -12.54
C THR A 112 -16.65 -10.21 -12.22
N SER A 113 -16.72 -9.78 -10.95
CA SER A 113 -16.05 -8.57 -10.46
C SER A 113 -15.89 -8.63 -8.94
N PHE A 114 -14.89 -7.90 -8.44
CA PHE A 114 -14.72 -7.58 -7.03
C PHE A 114 -14.80 -6.07 -6.85
N SER A 115 -15.55 -5.60 -5.85
CA SER A 115 -15.64 -4.18 -5.50
C SER A 115 -15.02 -3.95 -4.13
N GLY A 116 -14.07 -3.03 -4.05
CA GLY A 116 -13.36 -2.70 -2.82
C GLY A 116 -11.89 -2.34 -3.07
N SER A 117 -11.13 -2.09 -1.99
CA SER A 117 -9.68 -1.90 -2.09
C SER A 117 -8.99 -3.23 -2.40
N GLY A 118 -8.21 -3.25 -3.49
CA GLY A 118 -7.34 -4.38 -3.85
C GLY A 118 -5.98 -4.36 -3.13
N ALA A 119 -5.76 -3.46 -2.18
CA ALA A 119 -4.45 -3.22 -1.56
C ALA A 119 -3.81 -4.46 -0.90
N ASN A 120 -4.66 -5.40 -0.43
CA ASN A 120 -4.20 -6.64 0.21
C ASN A 120 -4.24 -7.86 -0.71
N LEU A 121 -4.55 -7.69 -2.00
CA LEU A 121 -4.50 -8.78 -2.96
C LEU A 121 -3.06 -8.97 -3.44
N THR A 122 -2.51 -10.15 -3.23
CA THR A 122 -1.17 -10.54 -3.68
C THR A 122 -1.25 -11.46 -4.90
N ASN A 123 -0.17 -11.56 -5.68
CA ASN A 123 -0.06 -12.47 -6.84
C ASN A 123 -1.16 -12.30 -7.89
N LEU A 124 -1.63 -11.06 -8.12
CA LEU A 124 -2.59 -10.78 -9.19
C LEU A 124 -1.93 -11.04 -10.56
N PRO A 125 -2.35 -12.07 -11.35
CA PRO A 125 -1.87 -12.23 -12.72
C PRO A 125 -2.30 -11.01 -13.54
N GLY A 126 -1.33 -10.31 -14.14
CA GLY A 126 -1.59 -9.13 -14.96
C GLY A 126 -1.51 -7.78 -14.24
N SER A 127 -1.23 -7.73 -12.93
CA SER A 127 -0.71 -6.51 -12.36
C SER A 127 0.69 -6.31 -12.93
N THR A 128 0.83 -5.47 -13.95
CA THR A 128 2.16 -4.93 -14.27
C THR A 128 2.71 -4.34 -12.96
N PRO A 129 3.93 -4.71 -12.55
CA PRO A 129 4.57 -4.05 -11.41
C PRO A 129 4.44 -2.54 -11.61
N PRO A 130 4.13 -1.77 -10.58
CA PRO A 130 4.03 -0.33 -10.73
C PRO A 130 5.31 0.19 -11.38
N ASN A 131 5.17 0.97 -12.43
CA ASN A 131 6.32 1.54 -13.12
C ASN A 131 7.07 2.43 -12.14
N ASN A 132 8.32 2.08 -11.83
CA ASN A 132 9.18 2.97 -11.09
C ASN A 132 9.64 4.10 -12.03
N PHE A 133 9.21 5.32 -11.78
CA PHE A 133 9.65 6.49 -12.55
C PHE A 133 11.13 6.84 -12.32
N LEU A 134 11.70 6.40 -11.18
CA LEU A 134 13.12 6.56 -10.89
C LEU A 134 13.92 5.41 -11.52
N ILE A 135 14.95 5.77 -12.28
CA ILE A 135 15.85 4.81 -12.94
C ILE A 135 17.04 4.55 -12.03
N ASN A 136 17.49 3.29 -11.96
CA ASN A 136 18.61 2.87 -11.11
C ASN A 136 18.34 3.15 -9.61
N GLY A 137 17.13 2.91 -9.15
CA GLY A 137 16.74 3.15 -7.75
C GLY A 137 17.43 2.21 -6.75
N ALA A 138 17.93 1.05 -7.20
CA ALA A 138 18.73 0.12 -6.40
C ALA A 138 20.24 0.42 -6.45
N MET A 139 20.67 1.50 -7.08
CA MET A 139 22.04 1.99 -7.17
C MET A 139 23.05 0.99 -7.78
N GLN A 140 22.59 0.07 -8.65
CA GLN A 140 23.40 -1.02 -9.17
C GLN A 140 24.27 -0.60 -10.37
N VAL A 141 23.80 0.33 -11.20
CA VAL A 141 24.50 0.77 -12.40
C VAL A 141 25.41 1.95 -12.09
N ASN A 142 26.68 1.80 -12.41
CA ASN A 142 27.71 2.85 -12.27
C ASN A 142 28.71 2.76 -13.44
N VAL A 143 28.22 3.05 -14.67
CA VAL A 143 29.06 3.05 -15.89
C VAL A 143 30.02 4.23 -15.89
N ARG A 144 29.66 5.33 -15.23
CA ARG A 144 30.52 6.49 -15.09
C ARG A 144 31.80 6.19 -14.31
N GLY A 145 31.81 5.11 -13.51
CA GLY A 145 32.92 4.65 -12.71
C GLY A 145 33.30 5.62 -11.59
N THR A 146 34.16 5.17 -10.70
CA THR A 146 34.77 6.04 -9.66
C THR A 146 35.85 6.98 -10.22
N ASN A 147 36.29 6.78 -11.47
CA ASN A 147 37.42 7.47 -12.07
C ASN A 147 37.05 8.68 -12.95
N HIS A 148 35.78 8.89 -13.29
CA HIS A 148 35.35 10.03 -14.13
C HIS A 148 35.17 11.32 -13.36
N GLN A 149 35.08 11.21 -12.07
CA GLN A 149 35.34 12.30 -11.15
C GLN A 149 35.95 11.68 -9.93
N THR A 150 37.21 11.95 -9.73
CA THR A 150 37.74 11.99 -8.39
C THR A 150 36.82 12.95 -7.62
N LEU A 151 35.69 12.40 -7.12
CA LEU A 151 34.89 13.03 -6.09
C LEU A 151 35.73 13.12 -4.80
N GLY A 152 37.04 12.93 -4.90
CA GLY A 152 38.04 13.16 -3.90
C GLY A 152 38.66 14.56 -3.99
N SER A 153 38.32 15.31 -5.00
CA SER A 153 38.62 16.76 -5.09
C SER A 153 37.32 17.36 -5.61
N PHE A 154 36.44 17.80 -4.75
CA PHE A 154 35.48 18.80 -5.12
C PHE A 154 36.29 20.04 -5.52
N ASN A 155 36.58 20.19 -6.80
CA ASN A 155 36.63 21.53 -7.33
C ASN A 155 35.35 22.22 -6.89
N PRO A 156 35.38 23.48 -6.48
CA PRO A 156 34.20 24.14 -5.94
C PRO A 156 33.02 23.78 -6.84
N VAL A 157 32.08 22.98 -6.29
CA VAL A 157 30.97 22.45 -7.09
C VAL A 157 30.09 23.64 -7.37
N THR A 158 30.43 24.37 -8.43
CA THR A 158 29.66 25.52 -8.90
C THR A 158 28.44 25.08 -9.70
N SER A 159 28.27 23.76 -9.92
CA SER A 159 27.14 23.20 -10.67
C SER A 159 26.81 21.79 -10.22
N SER A 160 25.56 21.43 -10.39
CA SER A 160 25.07 20.08 -10.14
C SER A 160 25.69 19.06 -11.10
N ILE A 161 26.23 17.95 -10.57
CA ILE A 161 26.99 16.95 -11.36
C ILE A 161 26.35 15.55 -11.22
N TYR A 162 26.36 14.77 -12.31
CA TYR A 162 25.99 13.36 -12.28
C TYR A 162 27.10 12.52 -11.65
N THR A 163 26.70 11.63 -10.76
CA THR A 163 27.56 10.69 -10.04
C THR A 163 27.32 9.25 -10.50
N LEU A 164 26.52 8.46 -9.79
CA LEU A 164 26.00 7.21 -10.32
C LEU A 164 25.07 7.50 -11.51
N ASP A 165 24.92 6.53 -12.41
CA ASP A 165 24.04 6.70 -13.55
C ASP A 165 22.63 7.08 -13.12
N ARG A 166 22.11 8.15 -13.72
CA ARG A 166 20.85 8.85 -13.41
C ARG A 166 20.84 9.68 -12.12
N TRP A 167 21.76 9.47 -11.19
CA TRP A 167 21.83 10.21 -9.94
C TRP A 167 22.76 11.39 -10.02
N LYS A 168 22.33 12.50 -9.47
CA LYS A 168 22.99 13.80 -9.57
C LYS A 168 23.15 14.38 -8.18
N VAL A 169 24.24 15.09 -7.93
CA VAL A 169 24.34 15.99 -6.79
C VAL A 169 23.58 17.27 -7.15
N LEU A 170 22.53 17.57 -6.38
CA LEU A 170 21.95 18.91 -6.38
C LEU A 170 22.91 19.82 -5.63
N ASN A 171 23.34 20.88 -6.26
CA ASN A 171 24.19 21.87 -5.62
C ASN A 171 23.89 23.28 -6.13
N THR A 172 23.65 24.19 -5.20
CA THR A 172 23.57 25.62 -5.47
C THR A 172 24.48 26.37 -4.50
N GLY A 173 25.23 27.29 -5.02
CA GLY A 173 26.26 27.99 -4.26
C GLY A 173 27.62 27.30 -4.31
N THR A 174 28.61 27.83 -3.60
CA THR A 174 29.98 27.31 -3.56
C THR A 174 30.17 26.65 -2.21
N PHE A 175 30.50 25.38 -2.18
CA PHE A 175 31.00 24.66 -1.02
C PHE A 175 32.55 24.62 -1.08
N ASP A 176 33.20 24.54 0.07
CA ASP A 176 34.63 24.44 0.13
C ASP A 176 35.16 23.20 -0.60
N THR A 177 36.38 23.28 -1.10
CA THR A 177 37.07 22.14 -1.71
C THR A 177 37.21 21.01 -0.71
N ASP A 178 36.96 19.76 -1.19
CA ASP A 178 36.99 18.54 -0.37
C ASP A 178 35.91 18.45 0.73
N SER A 179 34.84 19.27 0.61
CA SER A 179 33.78 19.28 1.63
C SER A 179 32.94 18.02 1.67
N ALA A 180 32.80 17.30 0.56
CA ALA A 180 32.11 16.01 0.51
C ALA A 180 32.50 15.15 -0.69
N LYS A 181 32.21 13.84 -0.65
CA LYS A 181 32.34 12.99 -1.83
C LYS A 181 31.12 12.07 -1.95
N VAL A 182 30.71 11.76 -3.18
CA VAL A 182 29.64 10.82 -3.48
C VAL A 182 30.19 9.59 -4.17
N VAL A 183 29.85 8.41 -3.65
CA VAL A 183 30.32 7.13 -4.16
C VAL A 183 29.20 6.10 -4.22
N GLN A 184 29.36 5.06 -5.05
CA GLN A 184 28.61 3.83 -4.89
C GLN A 184 29.22 3.06 -3.71
N ASP A 185 28.39 2.71 -2.75
CA ASP A 185 28.78 1.99 -1.54
C ASP A 185 28.22 0.56 -1.54
N ASN A 186 28.94 -0.37 -0.91
CA ASN A 186 28.56 -1.79 -0.83
C ASN A 186 27.66 -2.11 0.38
N THR A 187 27.38 -1.13 1.23
CA THR A 187 26.47 -1.31 2.37
C THR A 187 25.04 -1.01 1.94
N ALA A 188 24.15 -1.95 2.12
CA ALA A 188 22.74 -1.84 1.76
C ALA A 188 21.88 -2.74 2.68
N PRO A 189 20.56 -2.55 2.76
CA PRO A 189 19.66 -3.44 3.50
C PRO A 189 19.50 -4.77 2.73
N THR A 190 20.42 -5.72 2.98
CA THR A 190 20.49 -6.98 2.23
C THR A 190 19.29 -7.89 2.46
N SER A 191 18.64 -7.81 3.62
CA SER A 191 17.37 -8.52 3.88
C SER A 191 16.25 -8.12 2.93
N GLU A 192 16.35 -6.94 2.33
CA GLU A 192 15.38 -6.38 1.39
C GLU A 192 15.81 -6.54 -0.08
N GLY A 193 16.85 -7.34 -0.32
CA GLY A 193 17.36 -7.64 -1.67
C GLY A 193 18.28 -6.58 -2.28
N PHE A 194 18.75 -5.59 -1.52
CA PHE A 194 19.67 -4.56 -2.01
C PHE A 194 21.12 -4.94 -1.73
N SER A 195 22.02 -4.62 -2.67
CA SER A 195 23.45 -4.88 -2.55
C SER A 195 24.31 -3.61 -2.66
N LYS A 196 23.73 -2.49 -3.07
CA LYS A 196 24.42 -1.22 -3.31
C LYS A 196 23.59 -0.06 -2.77
N SER A 197 24.28 1.02 -2.43
CA SER A 197 23.68 2.32 -2.11
C SER A 197 24.51 3.45 -2.73
N ILE A 198 23.90 4.63 -2.85
CA ILE A 198 24.64 5.88 -3.06
C ILE A 198 25.00 6.45 -1.68
N MET A 199 26.23 6.85 -1.48
CA MET A 199 26.72 7.46 -0.23
C MET A 199 27.29 8.83 -0.50
N MET A 200 26.82 9.83 0.26
CA MET A 200 27.48 11.13 0.41
C MET A 200 28.22 11.14 1.74
N ASN A 201 29.52 11.36 1.70
CA ASN A 201 30.39 11.40 2.88
C ASN A 201 31.03 12.80 2.98
N ILE A 202 30.95 13.40 4.17
CA ILE A 202 31.41 14.75 4.45
C ILE A 202 32.89 14.73 4.88
N GLY A 203 33.71 15.51 4.21
CA GLY A 203 35.14 15.66 4.52
C GLY A 203 35.44 16.87 5.43
N ASN A 204 34.78 17.99 5.16
CA ASN A 204 34.97 19.23 5.92
C ASN A 204 33.64 19.78 6.41
N THR A 205 33.67 20.41 7.59
CA THR A 205 32.49 21.08 8.15
C THR A 205 32.23 22.39 7.41
N GLU A 206 30.91 22.68 7.22
CA GLU A 206 30.49 23.94 6.62
C GLU A 206 29.13 24.39 7.19
N THR A 207 29.03 25.71 7.40
CA THR A 207 27.75 26.35 7.69
C THR A 207 27.23 26.95 6.39
N PRO A 208 26.07 26.46 5.87
CA PRO A 208 25.59 26.94 4.58
C PRO A 208 25.24 28.42 4.61
N SER A 209 25.68 29.18 3.60
CA SER A 209 25.19 30.54 3.36
C SER A 209 23.69 30.50 3.00
N SER A 210 23.01 31.64 3.07
CA SER A 210 21.55 31.70 2.95
C SER A 210 20.97 31.05 1.68
N THR A 211 21.73 30.99 0.60
CA THR A 211 21.30 30.46 -0.70
C THR A 211 21.90 29.10 -1.06
N GLN A 212 22.79 28.58 -0.24
CA GLN A 212 23.40 27.27 -0.49
C GLN A 212 22.42 26.11 -0.27
N VAL A 213 22.48 25.13 -1.15
CA VAL A 213 21.75 23.86 -1.07
C VAL A 213 22.66 22.75 -1.52
N CYS A 214 22.65 21.64 -0.82
CA CYS A 214 23.27 20.40 -1.30
C CYS A 214 22.38 19.19 -0.98
N GLY A 215 22.35 18.24 -1.91
CA GLY A 215 21.56 17.03 -1.77
C GLY A 215 21.75 16.04 -2.91
N LEU A 216 20.92 15.04 -2.97
CA LEU A 216 20.84 14.07 -4.07
C LEU A 216 19.59 14.35 -4.89
N GLN A 217 19.69 14.18 -6.21
CA GLN A 217 18.61 14.51 -7.14
C GLN A 217 18.48 13.46 -8.22
N GLN A 218 17.25 13.21 -8.63
CA GLN A 218 16.98 12.58 -9.91
C GLN A 218 15.95 13.38 -10.71
N LEU A 219 16.26 13.57 -12.01
CA LEU A 219 15.41 14.26 -12.98
C LEU A 219 14.63 13.22 -13.79
N ILE A 220 13.34 13.46 -14.01
CA ILE A 220 12.44 12.57 -14.75
C ILE A 220 11.92 13.32 -15.98
N GLU A 221 12.11 12.73 -17.17
CA GLU A 221 11.59 13.31 -18.41
C GLU A 221 10.07 13.43 -18.40
N ALA A 222 9.57 14.54 -18.86
CA ALA A 222 8.16 14.89 -18.91
C ALA A 222 7.31 13.85 -19.67
N GLN A 223 7.78 13.36 -20.82
CA GLN A 223 7.09 12.33 -21.62
C GLN A 223 6.87 11.00 -20.89
N ASN A 224 7.69 10.66 -19.89
CA ASN A 224 7.57 9.44 -19.10
C ASN A 224 6.50 9.54 -17.99
N LEU A 225 5.96 10.74 -17.75
CA LEU A 225 5.05 11.07 -16.67
C LEU A 225 3.59 11.25 -17.12
N GLN A 226 3.30 11.09 -18.42
CA GLN A 226 1.97 11.33 -18.99
C GLN A 226 0.88 10.46 -18.36
N SER A 227 1.23 9.28 -17.85
CA SER A 227 0.31 8.39 -17.13
C SER A 227 -0.19 8.97 -15.80
N LEU A 228 0.44 10.02 -15.26
CA LEU A 228 0.00 10.74 -14.06
C LEU A 228 -1.24 11.58 -14.30
N ALA A 229 -1.54 11.95 -15.56
CA ALA A 229 -2.67 12.79 -15.95
C ALA A 229 -2.74 14.13 -15.19
N TYR A 230 -1.59 14.73 -14.88
CA TYR A 230 -1.52 16.03 -14.20
C TYR A 230 -2.15 17.13 -15.05
N GLY A 231 -2.72 18.15 -14.41
CA GLY A 231 -3.54 19.18 -15.03
C GLY A 231 -4.97 18.75 -15.32
N THR A 232 -5.42 17.60 -14.81
CA THR A 232 -6.78 17.11 -14.97
C THR A 232 -7.39 16.67 -13.64
N SER A 233 -8.71 16.54 -13.58
CA SER A 233 -9.41 15.99 -12.41
C SER A 233 -9.06 14.53 -12.12
N SER A 234 -8.41 13.84 -13.06
CA SER A 234 -7.95 12.46 -12.94
C SER A 234 -6.46 12.35 -12.55
N ALA A 235 -5.84 13.45 -12.13
CA ALA A 235 -4.45 13.50 -11.71
C ALA A 235 -4.18 12.46 -10.60
N LYS A 236 -3.21 11.58 -10.86
CA LYS A 236 -2.94 10.46 -9.97
C LYS A 236 -2.00 10.84 -8.84
N THR A 237 -2.29 10.34 -7.67
CA THR A 237 -1.38 10.32 -6.52
C THR A 237 -0.14 9.48 -6.86
N MET A 238 1.00 9.87 -6.34
CA MET A 238 2.24 9.08 -6.37
C MET A 238 2.64 8.67 -4.96
N THR A 239 3.39 7.59 -4.86
CA THR A 239 4.07 7.18 -3.62
C THR A 239 5.57 7.05 -3.90
N LEU A 240 6.36 7.76 -3.10
CA LEU A 240 7.82 7.66 -3.07
C LEU A 240 8.23 6.80 -1.88
N THR A 241 8.99 5.73 -2.14
CA THR A 241 9.64 4.92 -1.09
C THR A 241 11.15 4.90 -1.29
N PHE A 242 11.90 4.88 -0.21
CA PHE A 242 13.36 4.79 -0.24
C PHE A 242 13.90 4.33 1.11
N TRP A 243 15.08 3.72 1.11
CA TRP A 243 15.82 3.37 2.31
C TRP A 243 16.93 4.36 2.55
N VAL A 244 17.10 4.78 3.79
CA VAL A 244 18.14 5.71 4.25
C VAL A 244 18.93 5.15 5.41
N TYR A 245 20.19 5.57 5.49
CA TYR A 245 21.12 5.21 6.55
C TYR A 245 22.08 6.36 6.76
N SER A 246 22.21 6.85 7.99
CA SER A 246 23.12 7.96 8.33
C SER A 246 23.61 7.83 9.76
N ASN A 247 24.80 8.35 10.05
CA ASN A 247 25.22 8.58 11.44
C ASN A 247 24.60 9.85 12.03
N LYS A 248 24.08 10.75 11.19
CA LYS A 248 23.40 11.97 11.60
C LYS A 248 21.88 11.72 11.64
N THR A 249 21.32 11.69 12.84
CA THR A 249 19.86 11.60 13.07
C THR A 249 19.21 12.98 12.99
N GLY A 250 17.87 13.00 12.82
CA GLY A 250 17.07 14.22 12.79
C GLY A 250 16.18 14.33 11.57
N THR A 251 15.66 15.52 11.32
CA THR A 251 14.71 15.79 10.23
C THR A 251 15.44 16.12 8.94
N TYR A 252 15.05 15.45 7.88
CA TYR A 252 15.47 15.66 6.50
C TYR A 252 14.29 15.99 5.63
N CYS A 253 14.51 16.62 4.48
CA CYS A 253 13.46 17.01 3.56
C CYS A 253 13.60 16.33 2.20
N VAL A 254 12.46 16.06 1.58
CA VAL A 254 12.31 15.74 0.17
C VAL A 254 11.43 16.79 -0.48
N GLN A 255 11.96 17.42 -1.52
CA GLN A 255 11.19 18.27 -2.42
C GLN A 255 10.90 17.49 -3.70
N ILE A 256 9.65 17.55 -4.17
CA ILE A 256 9.31 17.13 -5.53
C ILE A 256 8.85 18.37 -6.27
N MET A 257 9.52 18.70 -7.37
CA MET A 257 9.26 19.88 -8.17
C MET A 257 8.72 19.49 -9.54
N GLN A 258 7.65 20.13 -9.97
CA GLN A 258 7.16 20.11 -11.34
C GLN A 258 7.81 21.28 -12.08
N ASP A 259 8.81 20.97 -12.89
CA ASP A 259 9.70 21.98 -13.50
C ASP A 259 8.95 22.90 -14.47
N ASP A 260 8.12 22.33 -15.34
CA ASP A 260 7.33 23.04 -16.36
C ASP A 260 6.58 24.28 -15.83
N VAL A 261 6.14 24.24 -14.58
CA VAL A 261 5.30 25.27 -13.97
C VAL A 261 5.89 25.87 -12.70
N ASN A 262 7.11 25.51 -12.37
CA ASN A 262 7.84 25.97 -11.18
C ASN A 262 7.02 25.81 -9.89
N LYS A 263 6.38 24.63 -9.71
CA LYS A 263 5.62 24.27 -8.52
C LYS A 263 6.26 23.08 -7.80
N TYR A 264 6.16 23.10 -6.48
CA TYR A 264 6.77 22.06 -5.64
C TYR A 264 5.80 21.59 -4.55
N VAL A 265 6.10 20.40 -4.01
CA VAL A 265 5.66 19.91 -2.71
C VAL A 265 6.88 19.59 -1.86
N LEU A 266 6.78 19.77 -0.55
CA LEU A 266 7.90 19.67 0.39
C LEU A 266 7.50 18.84 1.60
N TYR A 267 8.19 17.73 1.79
CA TYR A 267 7.91 16.76 2.86
C TYR A 267 9.12 16.63 3.78
N GLU A 268 8.84 16.43 5.06
CA GLU A 268 9.82 16.05 6.05
C GLU A 268 9.80 14.54 6.27
N TYR A 269 10.97 13.96 6.55
CA TYR A 269 11.12 12.62 7.10
C TYR A 269 12.20 12.61 8.17
N THR A 270 12.11 11.72 9.14
CA THR A 270 13.05 11.64 10.24
C THR A 270 13.92 10.41 10.12
N ILE A 271 15.24 10.56 10.27
CA ILE A 271 16.15 9.45 10.57
C ILE A 271 16.21 9.36 12.09
N SER A 272 15.67 8.29 12.65
CA SER A 272 15.47 8.13 14.09
C SER A 272 16.65 7.46 14.78
N SER A 273 17.33 6.55 14.07
CA SER A 273 18.41 5.74 14.63
C SER A 273 19.68 5.90 13.81
N SER A 274 20.76 6.32 14.48
CA SER A 274 22.08 6.40 13.88
C SER A 274 22.53 5.02 13.39
N ASN A 275 23.15 4.99 12.23
CA ASN A 275 23.75 3.78 11.65
C ASN A 275 22.76 2.60 11.51
N THR A 276 21.51 2.93 11.14
CA THR A 276 20.45 1.93 10.94
C THR A 276 19.71 2.22 9.63
N TRP A 277 19.44 1.19 8.83
CA TRP A 277 18.62 1.33 7.64
C TRP A 277 17.15 1.52 8.02
N GLU A 278 16.55 2.59 7.54
CA GLU A 278 15.15 2.92 7.75
C GLU A 278 14.44 3.14 6.41
N LYS A 279 13.32 2.44 6.19
CA LYS A 279 12.45 2.68 5.04
C LYS A 279 11.57 3.90 5.28
N LYS A 280 11.52 4.79 4.29
CA LYS A 280 10.67 5.98 4.29
C LYS A 280 9.64 5.88 3.20
N THR A 281 8.45 6.43 3.46
CA THR A 281 7.33 6.45 2.52
C THR A 281 6.69 7.83 2.55
N ILE A 282 6.51 8.42 1.37
CA ILE A 282 5.88 9.73 1.19
C ILE A 282 4.79 9.59 0.12
N THR A 283 3.58 9.99 0.44
CA THR A 283 2.47 10.03 -0.52
C THR A 283 2.31 11.46 -1.04
N VAL A 284 2.28 11.61 -2.35
CA VAL A 284 2.26 12.89 -3.06
C VAL A 284 0.96 12.99 -3.83
N ALA A 285 0.14 13.97 -3.50
CA ALA A 285 -1.12 14.22 -4.20
C ALA A 285 -0.87 14.63 -5.66
N GLY A 286 -1.74 14.18 -6.57
CA GLY A 286 -1.69 14.60 -7.96
C GLY A 286 -1.94 16.10 -8.14
N ASN A 287 -1.24 16.75 -9.07
CA ASN A 287 -1.52 18.14 -9.43
C ASN A 287 -2.68 18.19 -10.43
N THR A 288 -3.85 18.60 -9.96
CA THR A 288 -5.05 18.71 -10.80
C THR A 288 -5.10 19.98 -11.63
N SER A 289 -4.23 20.95 -11.35
CA SER A 289 -4.28 22.29 -11.97
C SER A 289 -3.32 22.48 -13.13
N ASP A 290 -2.16 21.82 -13.07
CA ASP A 290 -1.07 22.11 -14.00
C ASP A 290 -0.57 20.84 -14.67
N ALA A 291 -0.59 20.83 -16.00
CA ALA A 291 -0.13 19.70 -16.81
C ALA A 291 1.40 19.57 -16.82
N ILE A 292 1.89 18.36 -17.06
CA ILE A 292 3.28 18.08 -17.41
C ILE A 292 3.35 18.03 -18.94
N ASN A 293 4.31 18.72 -19.53
CA ASN A 293 4.53 18.71 -20.98
C ASN A 293 4.82 17.29 -21.49
N ASN A 294 4.51 17.02 -22.75
CA ASN A 294 4.85 15.74 -23.38
C ASN A 294 6.08 15.89 -24.27
N ASP A 295 7.22 16.13 -23.64
CA ASP A 295 8.50 16.33 -24.31
C ASP A 295 9.65 15.64 -23.56
N THR A 296 10.89 15.86 -24.02
CA THR A 296 12.11 15.34 -23.40
C THR A 296 12.68 16.25 -22.32
N GLY A 297 12.01 17.35 -22.00
CA GLY A 297 12.34 18.26 -20.89
C GLY A 297 12.15 17.60 -19.53
N ILE A 298 12.46 18.36 -18.50
CA ILE A 298 12.29 17.89 -17.11
C ILE A 298 10.83 18.07 -16.72
N GLY A 299 10.11 16.97 -16.47
CA GLY A 299 8.75 17.05 -15.96
C GLY A 299 8.71 17.09 -14.43
N LEU A 300 9.48 16.22 -13.77
CA LEU A 300 9.63 16.21 -12.31
C LEU A 300 11.09 16.12 -11.90
N GLU A 301 11.41 16.81 -10.80
CA GLU A 301 12.64 16.64 -10.04
C GLU A 301 12.29 16.02 -8.69
N VAL A 302 13.09 15.06 -8.23
CA VAL A 302 13.00 14.52 -6.88
C VAL A 302 14.30 14.84 -6.17
N ASN A 303 14.23 15.65 -5.11
CA ASN A 303 15.35 16.26 -4.43
C ASN A 303 15.39 15.83 -2.96
N TRP A 304 16.40 15.07 -2.56
CA TRP A 304 16.68 14.71 -1.16
C TRP A 304 17.69 15.70 -0.62
N ILE A 305 17.26 16.55 0.31
CA ILE A 305 18.05 17.65 0.82
C ILE A 305 18.90 17.20 2.01
N LEU A 306 20.18 17.54 1.99
CA LEU A 306 21.15 17.17 3.02
C LEU A 306 21.76 18.39 3.71
N CYS A 307 21.72 19.55 3.04
CA CYS A 307 22.18 20.82 3.56
C CYS A 307 21.40 21.96 2.89
N VAL A 308 21.00 22.97 3.66
CA VAL A 308 20.24 24.11 3.15
C VAL A 308 20.49 25.37 3.95
N GLY A 309 20.68 26.49 3.24
CA GLY A 309 20.72 27.83 3.83
C GLY A 309 19.34 28.42 4.10
N SER A 310 19.27 29.37 5.02
CA SER A 310 17.99 29.93 5.53
C SER A 310 17.12 30.59 4.46
N GLY A 311 17.68 31.10 3.39
CA GLY A 311 16.97 31.73 2.27
C GLY A 311 16.29 30.73 1.31
N ARG A 312 16.51 29.42 1.51
CA ARG A 312 15.93 28.33 0.72
C ARG A 312 14.95 27.48 1.51
N GLN A 313 14.53 27.95 2.66
CA GLN A 313 13.62 27.26 3.58
C GLN A 313 12.19 27.78 3.46
N ALA A 314 11.21 26.89 3.58
CA ALA A 314 9.78 27.20 3.66
C ALA A 314 9.09 26.21 4.61
N SER A 315 7.81 26.39 4.86
CA SER A 315 7.01 25.38 5.56
C SER A 315 6.82 24.14 4.71
N ALA A 316 6.73 22.97 5.34
CA ALA A 316 6.34 21.74 4.65
C ALA A 316 4.96 21.91 4.01
N THR A 317 4.79 21.38 2.81
CA THR A 317 3.53 21.49 2.06
C THR A 317 3.28 20.23 1.23
N SER A 318 2.08 19.66 1.38
CA SER A 318 1.56 18.59 0.52
C SER A 318 0.76 19.11 -0.68
N SER A 319 0.50 20.42 -0.74
CA SER A 319 -0.17 21.09 -1.84
C SER A 319 0.85 21.67 -2.80
N TRP A 320 0.67 21.47 -4.10
CA TRP A 320 1.50 22.05 -5.16
C TRP A 320 1.53 23.56 -5.09
N THR A 321 2.67 24.12 -4.71
CA THR A 321 2.86 25.52 -4.38
C THR A 321 3.89 26.14 -5.32
N SER A 322 3.67 27.37 -5.78
CA SER A 322 4.62 28.10 -6.64
C SER A 322 5.85 28.55 -5.86
N GLY A 323 6.99 28.64 -6.54
CA GLY A 323 8.25 29.11 -5.96
C GLY A 323 9.25 28.01 -5.67
N GLY A 324 9.62 27.22 -6.67
CA GLY A 324 10.50 26.04 -6.56
C GLY A 324 11.90 26.27 -6.01
N TYR A 325 12.24 27.48 -5.56
CA TYR A 325 13.51 27.76 -4.89
C TYR A 325 13.56 27.29 -3.44
N TYR A 326 12.40 26.99 -2.83
CA TYR A 326 12.33 26.48 -1.46
C TYR A 326 12.44 24.96 -1.47
N VAL A 327 13.45 24.43 -0.84
CA VAL A 327 13.80 23.01 -0.96
C VAL A 327 13.73 22.24 0.35
N ALA A 328 13.71 22.93 1.50
CA ALA A 328 13.65 22.31 2.81
C ALA A 328 12.89 23.18 3.81
N THR A 329 12.58 22.60 4.98
CA THR A 329 12.06 23.36 6.12
C THR A 329 13.20 23.84 7.02
N SER A 330 12.88 24.68 8.00
CA SER A 330 13.84 25.10 9.03
C SER A 330 14.24 23.95 9.98
N ASN A 331 13.54 22.81 9.92
CA ASN A 331 13.88 21.62 10.70
C ASN A 331 14.95 20.75 10.05
N GLN A 332 15.33 21.05 8.79
CA GLN A 332 16.35 20.31 8.06
C GLN A 332 17.68 20.33 8.83
N VAL A 333 18.21 19.15 9.13
CA VAL A 333 19.56 19.03 9.71
C VAL A 333 20.62 19.43 8.68
N ASN A 334 21.73 19.98 9.16
CA ASN A 334 22.90 20.21 8.32
C ASN A 334 23.81 18.98 8.38
N LEU A 335 23.94 18.25 7.27
CA LEU A 335 24.87 17.10 7.23
C LEU A 335 26.34 17.55 7.32
N TRP A 336 26.67 18.80 6.95
CA TRP A 336 28.00 19.39 7.01
C TRP A 336 28.38 19.98 8.37
N ASP A 337 27.62 19.75 9.43
CA ASP A 337 27.97 20.24 10.75
C ASP A 337 29.10 19.45 11.43
N HIS A 338 29.50 18.32 10.84
CA HIS A 338 30.63 17.52 11.32
C HIS A 338 31.30 16.80 10.15
N ALA A 339 32.63 16.84 10.10
CA ALA A 339 33.41 15.93 9.24
C ALA A 339 33.11 14.48 9.65
N ASP A 340 33.19 13.57 8.70
CA ASP A 340 32.81 12.16 8.85
C ASP A 340 31.29 11.89 8.96
N ASN A 341 30.43 12.91 8.91
CA ASN A 341 29.02 12.66 8.69
C ASN A 341 28.80 12.01 7.30
N TYR A 342 27.85 11.13 7.20
CA TYR A 342 27.48 10.52 5.93
C TYR A 342 25.98 10.21 5.86
N PHE A 343 25.54 10.14 4.62
CA PHE A 343 24.16 9.77 4.27
C PHE A 343 24.21 8.74 3.16
N LYS A 344 23.49 7.62 3.33
CA LYS A 344 23.33 6.58 2.30
C LYS A 344 21.88 6.41 1.93
N MET A 345 21.63 6.07 0.66
CA MET A 345 20.29 5.86 0.14
C MET A 345 20.26 4.75 -0.91
N THR A 346 19.20 3.94 -0.90
CA THR A 346 18.92 2.91 -1.92
C THR A 346 17.44 2.57 -1.95
N GLY A 347 17.03 1.69 -2.86
CA GLY A 347 15.63 1.25 -2.94
C GLY A 347 14.66 2.37 -3.27
N CYS A 348 15.10 3.34 -4.06
CA CYS A 348 14.28 4.50 -4.42
C CYS A 348 13.25 4.13 -5.49
N GLN A 349 11.97 4.25 -5.15
CA GLN A 349 10.87 3.94 -6.04
C GLN A 349 9.81 5.04 -5.96
N LEU A 350 9.52 5.66 -7.10
CA LEU A 350 8.38 6.57 -7.28
C LEU A 350 7.37 5.91 -8.20
N GLN A 351 6.19 5.64 -7.70
CA GLN A 351 5.14 4.91 -8.42
C GLN A 351 3.80 5.63 -8.36
N THR A 352 2.89 5.29 -9.26
CA THR A 352 1.49 5.74 -9.17
C THR A 352 0.75 5.00 -8.04
N GLY A 353 -0.20 5.70 -7.42
CA GLY A 353 -1.03 5.17 -6.34
C GLY A 353 -0.67 5.75 -4.97
N SER A 354 -1.55 5.56 -4.00
CA SER A 354 -1.40 6.05 -2.62
C SER A 354 -0.82 5.03 -1.65
N THR A 355 -0.60 3.80 -2.10
CA THR A 355 -0.09 2.70 -1.29
C THR A 355 1.29 2.29 -1.78
N ALA A 356 2.25 2.22 -0.86
CA ALA A 356 3.58 1.71 -1.15
C ALA A 356 3.51 0.21 -1.47
N THR A 357 4.21 -0.20 -2.52
CA THR A 357 4.46 -1.62 -2.82
C THR A 357 5.88 -1.98 -2.44
N ASP A 358 6.20 -3.27 -2.50
CA ASP A 358 7.59 -3.71 -2.43
C ASP A 358 8.39 -3.15 -3.61
N PHE A 359 9.69 -2.97 -3.39
CA PHE A 359 10.57 -2.48 -4.44
C PHE A 359 10.62 -3.47 -5.62
N VAL A 360 10.41 -2.96 -6.83
CA VAL A 360 10.49 -3.77 -8.04
C VAL A 360 11.95 -3.89 -8.47
N HIS A 361 12.56 -5.04 -8.15
CA HIS A 361 13.90 -5.35 -8.62
C HIS A 361 13.88 -5.65 -10.11
N GLU A 362 14.39 -4.72 -10.89
CA GLU A 362 14.49 -4.85 -12.35
C GLU A 362 15.78 -5.58 -12.73
N ASP A 363 15.74 -6.33 -13.83
CA ASP A 363 16.95 -6.91 -14.42
C ASP A 363 18.00 -5.84 -14.71
N ILE A 364 19.25 -6.11 -14.34
CA ILE A 364 20.35 -5.12 -14.44
C ILE A 364 20.60 -4.68 -15.88
N GLY A 365 20.43 -5.56 -16.88
CA GLY A 365 20.57 -5.22 -18.28
C GLY A 365 19.49 -4.25 -18.76
N THR A 366 18.29 -4.34 -18.19
CA THR A 366 17.19 -3.41 -18.44
C THR A 366 17.48 -2.05 -17.81
N THR A 367 17.92 -2.02 -16.55
CA THR A 367 18.33 -0.80 -15.87
C THR A 367 19.50 -0.12 -16.60
N LEU A 368 20.48 -0.91 -17.04
CA LEU A 368 21.62 -0.41 -17.82
C LEU A 368 21.16 0.25 -19.13
N ARG A 369 20.28 -0.36 -19.90
CA ARG A 369 19.73 0.23 -21.15
C ARG A 369 19.01 1.55 -20.87
N LYS A 370 18.24 1.64 -19.79
CA LYS A 370 17.58 2.88 -19.36
C LYS A 370 18.61 3.98 -19.00
N CYS A 371 19.70 3.61 -18.34
CA CYS A 371 20.80 4.54 -18.02
C CYS A 371 21.52 5.01 -19.29
N GLN A 372 21.80 4.09 -20.23
CA GLN A 372 22.50 4.38 -21.49
C GLN A 372 21.75 5.37 -22.40
N ARG A 373 20.43 5.50 -22.26
CA ARG A 373 19.67 6.57 -22.93
C ARG A 373 20.20 7.96 -22.57
N TYR A 374 20.75 8.14 -21.39
CA TYR A 374 21.20 9.45 -20.86
C TYR A 374 22.73 9.58 -20.81
N PHE A 375 23.43 8.48 -20.78
CA PHE A 375 24.89 8.46 -20.77
C PHE A 375 25.40 7.15 -21.36
N TYR A 376 26.21 7.26 -22.38
CA TYR A 376 26.87 6.15 -23.06
C TYR A 376 28.37 6.43 -23.18
N MET A 377 29.21 5.45 -22.81
CA MET A 377 30.64 5.47 -23.09
C MET A 377 30.89 4.48 -24.23
N ALA A 378 31.42 4.97 -25.36
CA ALA A 378 32.01 4.12 -26.37
C ALA A 378 33.40 3.68 -25.88
N CYS A 379 33.66 2.37 -25.89
CA CYS A 379 34.99 1.81 -25.65
C CYS A 379 35.82 1.88 -26.92
#